data_698edaa5ee1412c2639b28ef3a0f5015
#
_entry.id   698edaa5ee1412c2639b28ef3a0f5015
#
_cell.length_a   1.000
_cell.length_b   1.000
_cell.length_c   1.000
_cell.angle_alpha   90.00
_cell.angle_beta   90.00
_cell.angle_gamma   90.00
#
_symmetry.space_group_name_H-M   'P 1'
#
loop_
_entity.id
_entity.type
_entity.pdbx_description
1 polymer ?
#
loop_
_entity_poly.entity_id
_entity_poly.type
_entity_poly.pdbx_seq_one_letter_code
_entity_poly.pdbx_strand_id
1 'polypeptide(L)'
;EWVRGLLDRVGLPDSAIDRFPFEFSGGQRQRIGIARALTLNPSLIILDEPVSALDVSVQSQVLNLLLELQEERKLSYLFIAHDLAVVKHISDRVAVMYLGKIVEMSDAETIYQSPKHAYTKALLDAIPEPDPSRTNKHQPLPGDVPSPITPPLGSAFGHRIQHPSYPETVGADLTPVEIEPGHWVAPDPCALEPEDWNRIRQR
;
A
#
# COMPACT_ATOMS: atom_id res chain seq x y z
N GLU A 1 -20.10 -1.38 30.27
CA GLU A 1 -20.75 -2.21 29.23
C GLU A 1 -20.23 -1.92 27.82
N TRP A 2 -20.23 -0.68 27.36
CA TRP A 2 -19.84 -0.33 25.99
C TRP A 2 -18.38 -0.72 25.64
N VAL A 3 -17.41 -0.42 26.51
CA VAL A 3 -15.99 -0.80 26.31
C VAL A 3 -15.83 -2.32 26.24
N ARG A 4 -16.53 -3.07 27.09
CA ARG A 4 -16.51 -4.54 27.07
C ARG A 4 -17.05 -5.09 25.75
N GLY A 5 -18.14 -4.51 25.23
CA GLY A 5 -18.66 -4.89 23.93
C GLY A 5 -17.68 -4.63 22.78
N LEU A 6 -16.86 -3.57 22.86
CA LEU A 6 -15.78 -3.33 21.88
C LEU A 6 -14.63 -4.32 22.02
N LEU A 7 -14.24 -4.68 23.24
CA LEU A 7 -13.19 -5.69 23.47
C LEU A 7 -13.62 -7.06 22.97
N ASP A 8 -14.85 -7.46 23.27
CA ASP A 8 -15.44 -8.70 22.77
C ASP A 8 -15.46 -8.71 21.22
N ARG A 9 -15.88 -7.60 20.60
CA ARG A 9 -15.95 -7.49 19.13
C ARG A 9 -14.58 -7.64 18.43
N VAL A 10 -13.49 -7.23 19.09
CA VAL A 10 -12.13 -7.46 18.58
C VAL A 10 -11.51 -8.76 19.09
N GLY A 11 -12.29 -9.64 19.72
CA GLY A 11 -11.86 -10.96 20.19
C GLY A 11 -10.94 -10.91 21.41
N LEU A 12 -11.10 -9.93 22.30
CA LEU A 12 -10.37 -9.83 23.55
C LEU A 12 -11.28 -10.19 24.73
N PRO A 13 -10.79 -10.95 25.75
CA PRO A 13 -11.58 -11.33 26.90
C PRO A 13 -11.88 -10.12 27.80
N ASP A 14 -12.95 -10.20 28.58
CA ASP A 14 -13.36 -9.18 29.56
C ASP A 14 -12.22 -8.77 30.52
N SER A 15 -11.37 -9.73 30.90
CA SER A 15 -10.21 -9.48 31.76
C SER A 15 -9.17 -8.54 31.14
N ALA A 16 -9.29 -8.24 29.85
CA ALA A 16 -8.39 -7.30 29.17
C ALA A 16 -8.55 -5.86 29.70
N ILE A 17 -9.72 -5.52 30.25
CA ILE A 17 -10.02 -4.16 30.75
C ILE A 17 -9.12 -3.73 31.91
N ASP A 18 -8.65 -4.69 32.71
CA ASP A 18 -7.85 -4.45 33.92
C ASP A 18 -6.34 -4.60 33.67
N ARG A 19 -5.90 -4.87 32.42
CA ARG A 19 -4.51 -5.12 32.08
C ARG A 19 -3.80 -3.87 31.59
N PHE A 20 -2.51 -3.82 31.85
CA PHE A 20 -1.63 -2.77 31.32
C PHE A 20 -1.14 -3.11 29.89
N PRO A 21 -0.77 -2.11 29.06
CA PRO A 21 -0.35 -2.33 27.67
C PRO A 21 0.81 -3.32 27.47
N PHE A 22 1.73 -3.42 28.42
CA PHE A 22 2.86 -4.34 28.37
C PHE A 22 2.48 -5.81 28.60
N GLU A 23 1.30 -6.07 29.13
CA GLU A 23 0.78 -7.43 29.37
C GLU A 23 0.09 -8.04 28.13
N PHE A 24 0.03 -7.29 27.03
CA PHE A 24 -0.59 -7.73 25.77
C PHE A 24 0.46 -8.13 24.73
N SER A 25 0.15 -9.17 23.94
CA SER A 25 0.91 -9.50 22.73
C SER A 25 0.79 -8.38 21.67
N GLY A 26 1.66 -8.42 20.63
CA GLY A 26 1.58 -7.47 19.51
C GLY A 26 0.21 -7.44 18.86
N GLY A 27 -0.34 -8.61 18.52
CA GLY A 27 -1.67 -8.72 17.92
C GLY A 27 -2.80 -8.27 18.82
N GLN A 28 -2.70 -8.51 20.15
CA GLN A 28 -3.68 -8.00 21.10
C GLN A 28 -3.63 -6.47 21.21
N ARG A 29 -2.43 -5.88 21.22
CA ARG A 29 -2.28 -4.41 21.19
C ARG A 29 -2.88 -3.81 19.92
N GLN A 30 -2.70 -4.48 18.76
CA GLN A 30 -3.31 -4.04 17.51
C GLN A 30 -4.83 -4.07 17.57
N ARG A 31 -5.43 -5.15 18.12
CA ARG A 31 -6.88 -5.26 18.32
C ARG A 31 -7.43 -4.19 19.26
N ILE A 32 -6.68 -3.83 20.31
CA ILE A 32 -7.01 -2.70 21.19
C ILE A 32 -6.98 -1.37 20.42
N GLY A 33 -5.99 -1.17 19.55
CA GLY A 33 -5.90 0.01 18.68
C GLY A 33 -7.12 0.14 17.76
N ILE A 34 -7.57 -0.97 17.17
CA ILE A 34 -8.79 -1.03 16.36
C ILE A 34 -10.02 -0.72 17.22
N ALA A 35 -10.19 -1.36 18.38
CA ALA A 35 -11.28 -1.09 19.31
C ALA A 35 -11.33 0.39 19.70
N ARG A 36 -10.17 1.00 19.98
CA ARG A 36 -10.06 2.44 20.27
C ARG A 36 -10.54 3.31 19.12
N ALA A 37 -10.16 3.00 17.87
CA ALA A 37 -10.62 3.75 16.72
C ALA A 37 -12.15 3.65 16.54
N LEU A 38 -12.74 2.51 16.85
CA LEU A 38 -14.19 2.28 16.77
C LEU A 38 -14.98 3.03 17.86
N THR A 39 -14.35 3.54 18.92
CA THR A 39 -15.05 4.26 20.01
C THR A 39 -15.79 5.50 19.52
N LEU A 40 -15.33 6.14 18.46
CA LEU A 40 -15.92 7.34 17.89
C LEU A 40 -16.96 7.07 16.80
N ASN A 41 -17.25 5.79 16.55
CA ASN A 41 -18.16 5.36 15.48
C ASN A 41 -17.84 6.04 14.12
N PRO A 42 -16.59 5.94 13.63
CA PRO A 42 -16.15 6.63 12.42
C PRO A 42 -16.75 6.00 11.17
N SER A 43 -16.76 6.76 10.05
CA SER A 43 -17.02 6.24 8.71
C SER A 43 -15.73 5.84 7.97
N LEU A 44 -14.59 6.41 8.38
CA LEU A 44 -13.27 6.15 7.81
C LEU A 44 -12.26 5.87 8.93
N ILE A 45 -11.45 4.83 8.77
CA ILE A 45 -10.31 4.55 9.64
C ILE A 45 -9.03 4.56 8.81
N ILE A 46 -8.01 5.30 9.28
CA ILE A 46 -6.66 5.26 8.71
C ILE A 46 -5.85 4.21 9.46
N LEU A 47 -5.34 3.24 8.73
CA LEU A 47 -4.57 2.10 9.21
C LEU A 47 -3.13 2.23 8.68
N ASP A 48 -2.24 2.74 9.53
CA ASP A 48 -0.83 2.94 9.18
C ASP A 48 -0.02 1.74 9.65
N GLU A 49 0.43 0.92 8.69
CA GLU A 49 1.15 -0.33 8.88
C GLU A 49 0.55 -1.27 9.95
N PRO A 50 -0.76 -1.56 9.92
CA PRO A 50 -1.44 -2.18 11.04
C PRO A 50 -1.02 -3.62 11.33
N VAL A 51 -0.27 -4.27 10.44
CA VAL A 51 0.12 -5.69 10.57
C VAL A 51 1.63 -5.94 10.39
N SER A 52 2.43 -4.89 10.17
CA SER A 52 3.86 -5.00 9.83
C SER A 52 4.74 -5.68 10.91
N ALA A 53 4.36 -5.56 12.17
CA ALA A 53 5.09 -6.12 13.31
C ALA A 53 4.50 -7.45 13.83
N LEU A 54 3.61 -8.09 13.07
CA LEU A 54 2.90 -9.30 13.46
C LEU A 54 3.42 -10.52 12.66
N ASP A 55 3.37 -11.70 13.28
CA ASP A 55 3.57 -12.95 12.55
C ASP A 55 2.40 -13.22 11.59
N VAL A 56 2.65 -14.02 10.55
CA VAL A 56 1.71 -14.27 9.45
C VAL A 56 0.34 -14.78 9.93
N SER A 57 0.32 -15.61 10.99
CA SER A 57 -0.92 -16.15 11.52
C SER A 57 -1.77 -15.07 12.20
N VAL A 58 -1.15 -14.24 13.04
CA VAL A 58 -1.81 -13.14 13.74
C VAL A 58 -2.20 -12.03 12.75
N GLN A 59 -1.35 -11.77 11.74
CA GLN A 59 -1.65 -10.85 10.65
C GLN A 59 -2.95 -11.22 9.93
N SER A 60 -3.11 -12.50 9.53
CA SER A 60 -4.32 -12.98 8.88
C SER A 60 -5.57 -12.80 9.76
N GLN A 61 -5.45 -13.04 11.07
CA GLN A 61 -6.56 -12.83 12.01
C GLN A 61 -6.97 -11.36 12.12
N VAL A 62 -6.01 -10.43 12.11
CA VAL A 62 -6.30 -8.98 12.16
C VAL A 62 -6.93 -8.52 10.86
N LEU A 63 -6.47 -9.01 9.71
CA LEU A 63 -7.06 -8.69 8.40
C LEU A 63 -8.51 -9.18 8.30
N ASN A 64 -8.79 -10.41 8.71
CA ASN A 64 -10.16 -10.93 8.73
C ASN A 64 -11.07 -10.11 9.64
N LEU A 65 -10.60 -9.74 10.83
CA LEU A 65 -11.33 -8.85 11.72
C LEU A 65 -11.66 -7.50 11.07
N LEU A 66 -10.71 -6.91 10.34
CA LEU A 66 -10.93 -5.64 9.64
C LEU A 66 -11.99 -5.79 8.52
N LEU A 67 -11.95 -6.88 7.75
CA LEU A 67 -12.95 -7.17 6.71
C LEU A 67 -14.35 -7.36 7.31
N GLU A 68 -14.47 -8.12 8.41
CA GLU A 68 -15.73 -8.30 9.13
C GLU A 68 -16.30 -6.97 9.64
N LEU A 69 -15.45 -6.13 10.23
CA LEU A 69 -15.84 -4.81 10.72
C LEU A 69 -16.23 -3.86 9.59
N GLN A 70 -15.56 -3.95 8.44
CA GLN A 70 -15.88 -3.18 7.24
C GLN A 70 -17.29 -3.52 6.75
N GLU A 71 -17.60 -4.80 6.65
CA GLU A 71 -18.91 -5.26 6.19
C GLU A 71 -20.03 -4.91 7.19
N GLU A 72 -19.81 -5.17 8.49
CA GLU A 72 -20.79 -4.94 9.55
C GLU A 72 -21.13 -3.46 9.73
N ARG A 73 -20.11 -2.60 9.72
CA ARG A 73 -20.24 -1.17 10.05
C ARG A 73 -20.20 -0.25 8.84
N LYS A 74 -20.04 -0.82 7.63
CA LYS A 74 -19.88 -0.06 6.38
C LYS A 74 -18.74 0.96 6.46
N LEU A 75 -17.62 0.52 7.03
CA LEU A 75 -16.43 1.34 7.20
C LEU A 75 -15.67 1.49 5.88
N SER A 76 -15.06 2.64 5.68
CA SER A 76 -13.99 2.81 4.68
C SER A 76 -12.64 2.77 5.36
N TYR A 77 -11.63 2.18 4.70
CA TYR A 77 -10.26 2.15 5.18
C TYR A 77 -9.33 2.90 4.23
N LEU A 78 -8.42 3.67 4.81
CA LEU A 78 -7.17 4.05 4.16
C LEU A 78 -6.07 3.18 4.76
N PHE A 79 -5.67 2.16 4.01
CA PHE A 79 -4.71 1.15 4.48
C PHE A 79 -3.33 1.44 3.90
N ILE A 80 -2.34 1.74 4.77
CA ILE A 80 -0.96 2.00 4.39
C ILE A 80 -0.13 0.77 4.74
N ALA A 81 0.56 0.20 3.76
CA ALA A 81 1.42 -0.97 3.96
C ALA A 81 2.53 -1.02 2.92
N HIS A 82 3.59 -1.76 3.24
CA HIS A 82 4.68 -2.09 2.32
C HIS A 82 4.59 -3.53 1.78
N ASP A 83 3.70 -4.36 2.33
CA ASP A 83 3.46 -5.74 1.88
C ASP A 83 2.32 -5.77 0.87
N LEU A 84 2.66 -5.99 -0.40
CA LEU A 84 1.70 -6.03 -1.50
C LEU A 84 0.76 -7.24 -1.44
N ALA A 85 1.16 -8.35 -0.81
CA ALA A 85 0.27 -9.50 -0.65
C ALA A 85 -0.89 -9.16 0.31
N VAL A 86 -0.60 -8.40 1.36
CA VAL A 86 -1.60 -7.86 2.28
C VAL A 86 -2.53 -6.88 1.58
N VAL A 87 -1.95 -5.92 0.84
CA VAL A 87 -2.70 -4.90 0.10
C VAL A 87 -3.67 -5.57 -0.89
N LYS A 88 -3.22 -6.59 -1.62
CA LYS A 88 -4.06 -7.35 -2.55
C LYS A 88 -5.30 -7.97 -1.89
N HIS A 89 -5.15 -8.40 -0.64
CA HIS A 89 -6.22 -9.11 0.07
C HIS A 89 -7.33 -8.18 0.60
N ILE A 90 -6.98 -6.94 0.94
CA ILE A 90 -7.91 -6.03 1.66
C ILE A 90 -8.40 -4.84 0.82
N SER A 91 -7.74 -4.53 -0.30
CA SER A 91 -7.96 -3.26 -1.00
C SER A 91 -8.81 -3.41 -2.25
N ASP A 92 -9.80 -2.52 -2.43
CA ASP A 92 -10.54 -2.35 -3.68
C ASP A 92 -9.73 -1.51 -4.69
N ARG A 93 -9.02 -0.50 -4.18
CA ARG A 93 -8.18 0.41 -4.97
C ARG A 93 -6.79 0.52 -4.35
N VAL A 94 -5.78 0.64 -5.19
CA VAL A 94 -4.38 0.74 -4.78
C VAL A 94 -3.76 2.01 -5.35
N ALA A 95 -3.07 2.76 -4.51
CA ALA A 95 -2.20 3.87 -4.91
C ALA A 95 -0.75 3.52 -4.54
N VAL A 96 0.11 3.45 -5.55
CA VAL A 96 1.54 3.20 -5.37
C VAL A 96 2.26 4.52 -5.20
N MET A 97 3.03 4.63 -4.11
CA MET A 97 3.76 5.84 -3.76
C MET A 97 5.28 5.60 -3.85
N TYR A 98 5.99 6.56 -4.41
CA TYR A 98 7.45 6.60 -4.41
C TYR A 98 7.96 7.97 -3.98
N LEU A 99 8.79 8.02 -2.92
CA LEU A 99 9.33 9.26 -2.33
C LEU A 99 8.26 10.35 -2.14
N GLY A 100 7.12 9.99 -1.51
CA GLY A 100 6.06 10.94 -1.17
C GLY A 100 5.15 11.36 -2.32
N LYS A 101 5.35 10.82 -3.53
CA LYS A 101 4.50 11.08 -4.70
C LYS A 101 3.78 9.81 -5.14
N ILE A 102 2.48 9.94 -5.48
CA ILE A 102 1.74 8.84 -6.12
C ILE A 102 2.27 8.72 -7.55
N VAL A 103 2.67 7.51 -7.93
CA VAL A 103 3.20 7.20 -9.26
C VAL A 103 2.20 6.42 -10.12
N GLU A 104 1.32 5.66 -9.48
CA GLU A 104 0.26 4.90 -10.14
C GLU A 104 -0.91 4.67 -9.19
N MET A 105 -2.14 4.67 -9.70
CA MET A 105 -3.35 4.39 -8.92
C MET A 105 -4.43 3.79 -9.83
N SER A 106 -5.01 2.66 -9.41
CA SER A 106 -6.16 2.03 -10.08
C SER A 106 -6.94 1.15 -9.10
N ASP A 107 -7.94 0.42 -9.61
CA ASP A 107 -8.48 -0.72 -8.88
C ASP A 107 -7.38 -1.77 -8.64
N ALA A 108 -7.55 -2.57 -7.58
CA ALA A 108 -6.53 -3.53 -7.18
C ALA A 108 -6.24 -4.55 -8.29
N GLU A 109 -7.28 -5.06 -8.96
CA GLU A 109 -7.12 -6.07 -10.01
C GLU A 109 -6.23 -5.55 -11.15
N THR A 110 -6.49 -4.35 -11.63
CA THR A 110 -5.70 -3.69 -12.70
C THR A 110 -4.25 -3.49 -12.29
N ILE A 111 -3.97 -3.01 -11.06
CA ILE A 111 -2.59 -2.86 -10.56
C ILE A 111 -1.83 -4.18 -10.58
N TYR A 112 -2.46 -5.28 -10.15
CA TYR A 112 -1.78 -6.59 -10.09
C TYR A 112 -1.69 -7.31 -11.43
N GLN A 113 -2.57 -7.04 -12.39
CA GLN A 113 -2.56 -7.71 -13.70
C GLN A 113 -1.84 -6.92 -14.79
N SER A 114 -1.96 -5.59 -14.77
CA SER A 114 -1.47 -4.72 -15.84
C SER A 114 -0.89 -3.40 -15.32
N PRO A 115 0.13 -3.46 -14.42
CA PRO A 115 0.81 -2.27 -13.92
C PRO A 115 1.48 -1.52 -15.08
N LYS A 116 1.46 -0.20 -15.02
CA LYS A 116 2.04 0.66 -16.07
C LYS A 116 3.40 1.23 -15.65
N HIS A 117 3.48 1.71 -14.42
CA HIS A 117 4.71 2.33 -13.93
C HIS A 117 5.78 1.28 -13.59
N ALA A 118 7.01 1.47 -14.06
CA ALA A 118 8.10 0.51 -13.87
C ALA A 118 8.40 0.21 -12.39
N TYR A 119 8.20 1.19 -11.49
CA TYR A 119 8.33 0.95 -10.06
C TYR A 119 7.26 -0.02 -9.54
N THR A 120 6.01 0.14 -9.98
CA THR A 120 4.90 -0.79 -9.62
C THR A 120 5.21 -2.20 -10.11
N LYS A 121 5.66 -2.34 -11.36
CA LYS A 121 6.09 -3.64 -11.93
C LYS A 121 7.18 -4.28 -11.05
N ALA A 122 8.22 -3.52 -10.71
CA ALA A 122 9.32 -4.01 -9.89
C ALA A 122 8.89 -4.43 -8.47
N LEU A 123 7.92 -3.72 -7.87
CA LEU A 123 7.36 -4.10 -6.57
C LEU A 123 6.56 -5.41 -6.67
N LEU A 124 5.77 -5.59 -7.73
CA LEU A 124 4.99 -6.81 -7.94
C LEU A 124 5.88 -8.01 -8.26
N ASP A 125 6.92 -7.82 -9.06
CA ASP A 125 7.92 -8.85 -9.37
C ASP A 125 8.70 -9.30 -8.12
N ALA A 126 8.75 -8.46 -7.09
CA ALA A 126 9.40 -8.79 -5.83
C ALA A 126 8.54 -9.66 -4.90
N ILE A 127 7.26 -9.89 -5.20
CA ILE A 127 6.39 -10.77 -4.41
C ILE A 127 6.86 -12.23 -4.61
N PRO A 128 7.21 -12.95 -3.52
CA PRO A 128 7.59 -14.36 -3.63
C PRO A 128 6.43 -15.22 -4.15
N GLU A 129 6.61 -15.89 -5.27
CA GLU A 129 5.66 -16.90 -5.74
C GLU A 129 6.03 -18.27 -5.17
N PRO A 130 5.06 -19.04 -4.62
CA PRO A 130 5.33 -20.36 -4.05
C PRO A 130 5.49 -21.47 -5.11
N ASP A 131 5.72 -21.12 -6.37
CA ASP A 131 5.92 -22.06 -7.47
C ASP A 131 7.43 -22.31 -7.71
N PRO A 132 7.97 -23.49 -7.32
CA PRO A 132 9.38 -23.80 -7.50
C PRO A 132 9.80 -23.98 -8.98
N SER A 133 8.86 -24.09 -9.91
CA SER A 133 9.13 -24.17 -11.34
C SER A 133 9.37 -22.79 -11.98
N ARG A 134 8.91 -21.72 -11.35
CA ARG A 134 9.17 -20.34 -11.75
C ARG A 134 10.48 -19.85 -11.14
N THR A 135 11.54 -19.91 -11.88
CA THR A 135 12.78 -19.20 -11.57
C THR A 135 12.55 -17.70 -11.79
N ASN A 136 11.95 -17.04 -10.80
CA ASN A 136 11.85 -15.57 -10.81
C ASN A 136 13.27 -15.03 -10.77
N LYS A 137 13.75 -14.56 -11.91
CA LYS A 137 14.97 -13.78 -11.99
C LYS A 137 14.66 -12.38 -11.46
N HIS A 138 14.49 -12.27 -10.13
CA HIS A 138 14.44 -10.97 -9.48
C HIS A 138 15.68 -10.18 -9.90
N GLN A 139 15.50 -9.24 -10.79
CA GLN A 139 16.52 -8.22 -11.00
C GLN A 139 16.25 -7.10 -10.00
N PRO A 140 17.11 -6.93 -8.99
CA PRO A 140 16.98 -5.82 -8.07
C PRO A 140 17.01 -4.52 -8.87
N LEU A 141 16.15 -3.57 -8.49
CA LEU A 141 16.19 -2.24 -9.07
C LEU A 141 17.59 -1.64 -8.90
N PRO A 142 18.21 -1.11 -9.95
CA PRO A 142 19.52 -0.50 -9.87
C PRO A 142 19.46 0.78 -9.02
N GLY A 143 20.61 1.14 -8.46
CA GLY A 143 20.80 2.36 -7.69
C GLY A 143 20.12 2.37 -6.31
N ASP A 144 20.56 3.31 -5.47
CA ASP A 144 20.01 3.52 -4.14
C ASP A 144 18.76 4.41 -4.18
N VAL A 145 17.89 4.24 -3.19
CA VAL A 145 16.73 5.13 -3.02
C VAL A 145 17.25 6.53 -2.65
N PRO A 146 16.89 7.58 -3.44
CA PRO A 146 17.30 8.93 -3.11
C PRO A 146 16.77 9.39 -1.73
N SER A 147 17.45 10.37 -1.14
CA SER A 147 17.04 10.90 0.16
C SER A 147 15.63 11.54 0.09
N PRO A 148 14.72 11.20 1.00
CA PRO A 148 13.42 11.86 1.07
C PRO A 148 13.50 13.30 1.61
N ILE A 149 14.61 13.67 2.26
CA ILE A 149 14.82 15.02 2.80
C ILE A 149 15.15 16.00 1.66
N THR A 150 15.90 15.54 0.67
CA THR A 150 16.30 16.32 -0.51
C THR A 150 15.97 15.50 -1.76
N PRO A 151 14.68 15.35 -2.12
CA PRO A 151 14.30 14.54 -3.26
C PRO A 151 14.84 15.16 -4.56
N PRO A 152 15.18 14.33 -5.56
CA PRO A 152 15.58 14.81 -6.87
C PRO A 152 14.52 15.71 -7.50
N LEU A 153 14.95 16.71 -8.27
CA LEU A 153 14.06 17.49 -9.12
C LEU A 153 13.62 16.65 -10.32
N GLY A 154 12.31 16.53 -10.56
CA GLY A 154 11.77 15.68 -11.62
C GLY A 154 11.48 14.24 -11.18
N SER A 155 11.72 13.27 -12.06
CA SER A 155 11.51 11.85 -11.78
C SER A 155 12.48 11.29 -10.75
N ALA A 156 12.01 11.08 -9.52
CA ALA A 156 12.82 10.44 -8.50
C ALA A 156 13.16 8.98 -8.85
N PHE A 157 12.28 8.29 -9.57
CA PHE A 157 12.54 6.95 -10.08
C PHE A 157 13.57 6.96 -11.20
N GLY A 158 13.43 7.87 -12.18
CA GLY A 158 14.41 8.06 -13.26
C GLY A 158 15.80 8.43 -12.75
N HIS A 159 15.89 9.25 -11.69
CA HIS A 159 17.14 9.54 -11.01
C HIS A 159 17.79 8.28 -10.42
N ARG A 160 17.00 7.45 -9.70
CA ARG A 160 17.49 6.21 -9.09
C ARG A 160 18.09 5.25 -10.11
N ILE A 161 17.39 5.01 -11.22
CA ILE A 161 17.82 4.08 -12.27
C ILE A 161 18.80 4.70 -13.26
N GLN A 162 19.18 5.96 -13.07
CA GLN A 162 20.06 6.73 -13.97
C GLN A 162 19.56 6.72 -15.42
N HIS A 163 18.23 6.91 -15.60
CA HIS A 163 17.61 6.86 -16.90
C HIS A 163 18.08 8.02 -17.80
N PRO A 164 18.38 7.77 -19.10
CA PRO A 164 18.84 8.81 -20.02
C PRO A 164 17.90 10.01 -20.14
N SER A 165 16.59 9.79 -20.08
CA SER A 165 15.57 10.85 -20.15
C SER A 165 15.34 11.59 -18.81
N TYR A 166 16.07 11.25 -17.74
CA TYR A 166 15.89 11.96 -16.45
C TYR A 166 16.01 13.48 -16.58
N PRO A 167 16.98 14.06 -17.33
CA PRO A 167 17.09 15.52 -17.46
C PRO A 167 15.83 16.19 -18.02
N GLU A 168 15.07 15.49 -18.86
CA GLU A 168 13.82 16.00 -19.46
C GLU A 168 12.68 16.13 -18.43
N THR A 169 12.78 15.42 -17.30
CA THR A 169 11.77 15.42 -16.23
C THR A 169 11.95 16.56 -15.22
N VAL A 170 13.12 17.24 -15.26
CA VAL A 170 13.42 18.32 -14.32
C VAL A 170 12.50 19.52 -14.60
N GLY A 171 11.66 19.85 -13.63
CA GLY A 171 10.67 20.92 -13.76
C GLY A 171 9.37 20.51 -14.48
N ALA A 172 9.26 19.25 -14.94
CA ALA A 172 8.01 18.73 -15.49
C ALA A 172 6.97 18.46 -14.39
N ASP A 173 5.69 18.64 -14.73
CA ASP A 173 4.60 18.19 -13.85
C ASP A 173 4.40 16.68 -14.04
N LEU A 174 4.71 15.92 -13.02
CA LEU A 174 4.56 14.47 -12.97
C LEU A 174 3.33 14.04 -12.16
N THR A 175 2.36 14.92 -11.96
CA THR A 175 1.08 14.57 -11.33
C THR A 175 0.37 13.49 -12.14
N PRO A 176 -0.09 12.40 -11.53
CA PRO A 176 -0.75 11.32 -12.25
C PRO A 176 -1.90 11.80 -13.12
N VAL A 177 -1.96 11.32 -14.34
CA VAL A 177 -3.03 11.56 -15.31
C VAL A 177 -3.80 10.28 -15.57
N GLU A 178 -5.09 10.38 -15.81
CA GLU A 178 -5.92 9.23 -16.13
C GLU A 178 -5.62 8.75 -17.55
N ILE A 179 -5.10 7.53 -17.71
CA ILE A 179 -4.77 6.94 -19.01
C ILE A 179 -5.85 6.01 -19.54
N GLU A 180 -6.56 5.34 -18.65
CA GLU A 180 -7.73 4.51 -18.87
C GLU A 180 -8.76 4.80 -17.76
N PRO A 181 -10.05 4.51 -17.93
CA PRO A 181 -11.05 4.79 -16.90
C PRO A 181 -10.66 4.23 -15.54
N GLY A 182 -10.45 5.11 -14.55
CA GLY A 182 -10.03 4.77 -13.20
C GLY A 182 -8.54 4.42 -13.02
N HIS A 183 -7.73 4.41 -14.08
CA HIS A 183 -6.30 4.13 -14.04
C HIS A 183 -5.46 5.40 -14.24
N TRP A 184 -4.81 5.83 -13.20
CA TRP A 184 -4.02 7.06 -13.13
C TRP A 184 -2.53 6.73 -13.03
N VAL A 185 -1.70 7.34 -13.85
CA VAL A 185 -0.25 7.08 -13.89
C VAL A 185 0.51 8.39 -14.01
N ALA A 186 1.62 8.52 -13.29
CA ALA A 186 2.51 9.67 -13.43
C ALA A 186 3.09 9.72 -14.85
N PRO A 187 3.06 10.89 -15.54
CA PRO A 187 3.59 11.04 -16.88
C PRO A 187 5.13 11.09 -16.88
N ASP A 188 5.75 9.98 -16.50
CA ASP A 188 7.19 9.84 -16.32
C ASP A 188 7.82 9.04 -17.47
N PRO A 189 8.56 9.68 -18.38
CA PRO A 189 9.22 9.01 -19.50
C PRO A 189 10.29 8.02 -19.08
N CYS A 190 10.75 8.09 -17.83
CA CYS A 190 11.73 7.15 -17.28
C CYS A 190 11.10 5.85 -16.77
N ALA A 191 9.79 5.81 -16.61
CA ALA A 191 9.09 4.75 -15.91
C ALA A 191 7.93 4.12 -16.70
N LEU A 192 7.60 4.65 -17.87
CA LEU A 192 6.52 4.17 -18.74
C LEU A 192 7.08 3.47 -19.98
N GLU A 193 6.34 2.49 -20.47
CA GLU A 193 6.59 1.93 -21.79
C GLU A 193 6.34 2.99 -22.87
N PRO A 194 7.06 2.94 -24.02
CA PRO A 194 6.93 3.93 -25.08
C PRO A 194 5.49 4.14 -25.58
N GLU A 195 4.68 3.10 -25.58
CA GLU A 195 3.27 3.16 -26.01
C GLU A 195 2.41 3.98 -25.04
N ASP A 196 2.54 3.73 -23.74
CA ASP A 196 1.80 4.44 -22.70
C ASP A 196 2.28 5.91 -22.61
N TRP A 197 3.59 6.15 -22.76
CA TRP A 197 4.15 7.49 -22.83
C TRP A 197 3.61 8.30 -24.03
N ASN A 198 3.58 7.69 -25.22
CA ASN A 198 3.04 8.34 -26.40
C ASN A 198 1.54 8.66 -26.28
N ARG A 199 0.76 7.78 -25.63
CA ARG A 199 -0.65 8.01 -25.36
C ARG A 199 -0.86 9.24 -24.46
N ILE A 200 -0.02 9.44 -23.46
CA ILE A 200 -0.10 10.60 -22.55
C ILE A 200 0.24 11.90 -23.29
N ARG A 201 1.26 11.90 -24.12
CA ARG A 201 1.71 13.10 -24.86
C ARG A 201 0.73 13.61 -25.92
N GLN A 202 -0.20 12.77 -26.36
CA GLN A 202 -1.20 13.13 -27.38
C GLN A 202 -2.47 13.73 -26.77
N ARG A 203 -2.58 13.81 -25.46
CA ARG A 203 -3.67 14.46 -24.73
C ARG A 203 -3.34 15.89 -24.36
#